data_f795facd743020e59e2ee4878efb7f5b
#
_entry.id   f795facd743020e59e2ee4878efb7f5b
#
_cell.length_a   1.000
_cell.length_b   1.000
_cell.length_c   1.000
_cell.angle_alpha   90.00
_cell.angle_beta   90.00
_cell.angle_gamma   90.00
#
_symmetry.space_group_name_H-M   'P 1'
#
loop_
_entity.id
_entity.type
_entity.pdbx_description
1 polymer ?
#
loop_
_entity_poly.entity_id
_entity_poly.type
_entity_poly.pdbx_seq_one_letter_code
_entity_poly.pdbx_strand_id
1 'polypeptide(L)'
;MKNNLLKQKLKSICKFIPYEEDLELNKKYSADWRGRFSNISLGVIFPNSTTEVSKIVKLANKHNLNLIPQGGNTGLVGGTAPSKNKKQIILNLEKMNNIIEIDEQNQSIYLEAGVIIENANSKLESNGFIFPLNMSSIGSSQVGGTIATNAGGMNVVRYGSMRNNILSLEVVLANGEILLLGSNLIKDNTGYNLKDIFCGSEGTLGIITKARIKIHPKPIDYSTCFISIDSIENVIDIFNYVRKNLSDNIERIEFISDLSFELCLKHKLLHKRFFQKRTEYYLLIKFIYFNDSKTNSENIEKFFSIQEKNCEEFLLAQNEKESMDFWKFRESLTEAQKIDGKLLGFDISIPINNMKIFLSKSKKKIEKLVPNIKFHIFGHLGDSNIHYNLIEPDNFKKDFYKFEERIKKIINKLIIEFEGSISAEHGIGMLKKDDFKSTKNIREIKLMKKIKNLFDEKNILNKDKIF
;
A
#
# COMPACT_ATOMS: atom_id res chain seq x y z
N MET A 1 8.30 -0.95 41.75
CA MET A 1 9.71 -0.57 41.59
C MET A 1 10.30 -0.89 40.22
N LYS A 2 10.24 -2.14 39.68
CA LYS A 2 10.85 -2.50 38.37
C LYS A 2 10.31 -1.68 37.17
N ASN A 3 9.01 -1.34 37.12
CA ASN A 3 8.42 -0.55 36.02
C ASN A 3 8.90 0.91 36.03
N ASN A 4 9.09 1.55 37.19
CA ASN A 4 9.56 2.94 37.27
C ASN A 4 11.02 3.07 36.78
N LEU A 5 11.87 2.11 37.19
CA LEU A 5 13.27 2.09 36.72
C LEU A 5 13.37 1.89 35.19
N LEU A 6 12.50 1.06 34.63
CA LEU A 6 12.45 0.85 33.15
C LEU A 6 12.03 2.13 32.43
N LYS A 7 10.97 2.81 32.91
CA LYS A 7 10.52 4.10 32.33
C LYS A 7 11.61 5.17 32.41
N GLN A 8 12.33 5.26 33.55
CA GLN A 8 13.46 6.17 33.66
C GLN A 8 14.58 5.87 32.67
N LYS A 9 14.92 4.59 32.45
CA LYS A 9 15.90 4.19 31.44
C LYS A 9 15.46 4.53 30.02
N LEU A 10 14.18 4.34 29.69
CA LEU A 10 13.66 4.75 28.38
C LEU A 10 13.72 6.27 28.21
N LYS A 11 13.30 7.03 29.21
CA LYS A 11 13.39 8.52 29.21
C LYS A 11 14.84 9.04 29.13
N SER A 12 15.84 8.29 29.62
CA SER A 12 17.26 8.68 29.52
C SER A 12 17.86 8.44 28.12
N ILE A 13 17.21 7.64 27.25
CA ILE A 13 17.66 7.42 25.89
C ILE A 13 17.13 8.51 24.97
N CYS A 14 15.82 8.74 24.98
CA CYS A 14 15.16 9.77 24.19
C CYS A 14 13.75 10.07 24.74
N LYS A 15 12.96 10.87 24.01
CA LYS A 15 11.60 11.22 24.42
C LYS A 15 10.72 9.96 24.52
N PHE A 16 10.34 9.57 25.73
CA PHE A 16 9.40 8.50 26.01
C PHE A 16 8.21 9.06 26.79
N ILE A 17 7.00 8.79 26.29
CA ILE A 17 5.72 9.21 26.92
C ILE A 17 4.99 7.95 27.37
N PRO A 18 5.00 7.63 28.68
CA PRO A 18 4.20 6.55 29.22
C PRO A 18 2.72 6.73 28.97
N TYR A 19 1.97 5.63 28.86
CA TYR A 19 0.54 5.67 28.55
C TYR A 19 -0.27 6.54 29.53
N GLU A 20 0.05 6.45 30.83
CA GLU A 20 -0.65 7.19 31.89
C GLU A 20 -0.31 8.69 31.95
N GLU A 21 0.80 9.14 31.35
CA GLU A 21 1.19 10.56 31.34
C GLU A 21 0.45 11.40 30.29
N ASP A 22 0.05 10.78 29.17
CA ASP A 22 -0.74 11.44 28.13
C ASP A 22 -1.63 10.41 27.42
N LEU A 23 -2.87 10.31 27.89
CA LEU A 23 -3.83 9.33 27.39
C LEU A 23 -4.28 9.62 25.96
N GLU A 24 -4.45 10.88 25.58
CA GLU A 24 -4.93 11.28 24.26
C GLU A 24 -3.86 11.01 23.20
N LEU A 25 -2.63 11.45 23.47
CA LEU A 25 -1.51 11.17 22.60
C LEU A 25 -1.30 9.66 22.42
N ASN A 26 -1.29 8.92 23.52
CA ASN A 26 -1.11 7.47 23.44
C ASN A 26 -2.25 6.77 22.68
N LYS A 27 -3.51 7.22 22.81
CA LYS A 27 -4.63 6.71 22.01
C LYS A 27 -4.42 6.95 20.51
N LYS A 28 -3.94 8.14 20.13
CA LYS A 28 -3.62 8.49 18.74
C LYS A 28 -2.64 7.50 18.10
N TYR A 29 -1.57 7.14 18.82
CA TYR A 29 -0.56 6.20 18.31
C TYR A 29 -0.96 4.73 18.45
N SER A 30 -1.85 4.40 19.40
CA SER A 30 -2.27 3.03 19.68
C SER A 30 -3.43 2.52 18.82
N ALA A 31 -4.12 3.38 18.11
CA ALA A 31 -5.18 3.00 17.18
C ALA A 31 -4.61 2.84 15.76
N ASP A 32 -5.10 1.84 15.01
CA ASP A 32 -4.85 1.78 13.58
C ASP A 32 -5.72 2.79 12.80
N TRP A 33 -5.36 3.04 11.54
CA TRP A 33 -6.05 4.03 10.70
C TRP A 33 -7.58 3.83 10.62
N ARG A 34 -8.05 2.58 10.67
CA ARG A 34 -9.48 2.23 10.59
C ARG A 34 -10.16 2.19 11.96
N GLY A 35 -9.43 2.34 13.06
CA GLY A 35 -9.97 2.20 14.41
C GLY A 35 -10.41 0.78 14.79
N ARG A 36 -10.05 -0.23 14.00
CA ARG A 36 -10.36 -1.64 14.29
C ARG A 36 -9.53 -2.22 15.44
N PHE A 37 -8.31 -1.76 15.55
CA PHE A 37 -7.36 -2.17 16.57
C PHE A 37 -6.95 -0.96 17.40
N SER A 38 -7.32 -0.98 18.68
CA SER A 38 -6.96 0.05 19.63
C SER A 38 -6.75 -0.62 20.99
N ASN A 39 -5.49 -0.94 21.30
CA ASN A 39 -5.12 -1.57 22.55
C ASN A 39 -4.09 -0.71 23.28
N ILE A 40 -3.98 -0.89 24.59
CA ILE A 40 -3.08 -0.14 25.45
C ILE A 40 -1.64 -0.65 25.28
N SER A 41 -0.70 0.29 25.03
CA SER A 41 0.75 0.06 25.10
C SER A 41 1.30 0.54 26.46
N LEU A 42 2.59 0.32 26.73
CA LEU A 42 3.28 0.93 27.88
C LEU A 42 3.58 2.42 27.64
N GLY A 43 3.53 2.87 26.41
CA GLY A 43 3.80 4.22 25.97
C GLY A 43 4.40 4.29 24.59
N VAL A 44 4.70 5.49 24.15
CA VAL A 44 5.31 5.79 22.85
C VAL A 44 6.70 6.38 23.06
N ILE A 45 7.69 5.89 22.28
CA ILE A 45 9.07 6.38 22.31
C ILE A 45 9.46 6.93 20.93
N PHE A 46 10.16 8.07 20.93
CA PHE A 46 10.49 8.85 19.74
C PHE A 46 12.02 9.02 19.61
N PRO A 47 12.73 8.03 19.04
CA PRO A 47 14.17 8.17 18.80
C PRO A 47 14.46 9.21 17.70
N ASN A 48 15.61 9.88 17.82
CA ASN A 48 16.11 10.85 16.86
C ASN A 48 17.27 10.29 16.00
N SER A 49 17.76 9.10 16.31
CA SER A 49 18.90 8.49 15.61
C SER A 49 18.88 6.97 15.66
N THR A 50 19.56 6.33 14.71
CA THR A 50 19.79 4.88 14.70
C THR A 50 20.45 4.37 15.97
N THR A 51 21.36 5.16 16.55
CA THR A 51 22.02 4.81 17.82
C THR A 51 21.01 4.75 18.99
N GLU A 52 20.05 5.67 19.03
CA GLU A 52 18.97 5.62 20.03
C GLU A 52 18.05 4.41 19.79
N VAL A 53 17.68 4.10 18.56
CA VAL A 53 16.92 2.89 18.20
C VAL A 53 17.67 1.64 18.70
N SER A 54 18.98 1.54 18.45
CA SER A 54 19.82 0.43 18.93
C SER A 54 19.79 0.28 20.46
N LYS A 55 19.94 1.40 21.20
CA LYS A 55 19.87 1.39 22.67
C LYS A 55 18.50 0.94 23.17
N ILE A 56 17.41 1.40 22.55
CA ILE A 56 16.04 1.00 22.89
C ILE A 56 15.86 -0.50 22.65
N VAL A 57 16.30 -1.01 21.50
CA VAL A 57 16.19 -2.43 21.15
C VAL A 57 16.99 -3.29 22.14
N LYS A 58 18.23 -2.93 22.48
CA LYS A 58 19.03 -3.61 23.49
C LYS A 58 18.34 -3.67 24.85
N LEU A 59 17.72 -2.56 25.26
CA LEU A 59 16.96 -2.50 26.49
C LEU A 59 15.71 -3.40 26.44
N ALA A 60 14.99 -3.37 25.33
CA ALA A 60 13.81 -4.21 25.08
C ALA A 60 14.17 -5.70 25.09
N ASN A 61 15.24 -6.07 24.39
CA ASN A 61 15.75 -7.45 24.39
C ASN A 61 16.14 -7.94 25.77
N LYS A 62 16.82 -7.10 26.57
CA LYS A 62 17.21 -7.44 27.95
C LYS A 62 16.00 -7.65 28.88
N HIS A 63 14.92 -6.93 28.67
CA HIS A 63 13.74 -6.95 29.53
C HIS A 63 12.53 -7.70 28.97
N ASN A 64 12.67 -8.38 27.80
CA ASN A 64 11.60 -9.06 27.08
C ASN A 64 10.38 -8.14 26.81
N LEU A 65 10.65 -6.90 26.40
CA LEU A 65 9.62 -5.96 25.98
C LEU A 65 9.38 -6.08 24.48
N ASN A 66 8.15 -5.98 24.06
CA ASN A 66 7.84 -6.01 22.63
C ASN A 66 7.83 -4.58 22.08
N LEU A 67 8.53 -4.38 20.97
CA LEU A 67 8.57 -3.13 20.22
C LEU A 67 7.64 -3.21 19.03
N ILE A 68 6.87 -2.17 18.81
CA ILE A 68 6.03 -1.97 17.63
C ILE A 68 6.64 -0.84 16.83
N PRO A 69 7.41 -1.10 15.78
CA PRO A 69 7.89 -0.05 14.89
C PRO A 69 6.70 0.64 14.21
N GLN A 70 6.68 1.96 14.26
CA GLN A 70 5.60 2.74 13.67
C GLN A 70 6.17 3.94 12.89
N GLY A 71 5.71 4.09 11.66
CA GLY A 71 5.90 5.30 10.85
C GLY A 71 4.67 6.19 10.90
N GLY A 72 4.14 6.62 9.74
CA GLY A 72 2.97 7.49 9.63
C GLY A 72 1.63 6.89 10.04
N ASN A 73 1.59 5.65 10.51
CA ASN A 73 0.41 4.93 10.99
C ASN A 73 -0.75 4.87 9.98
N THR A 74 -0.44 4.79 8.68
CA THR A 74 -1.40 4.76 7.56
C THR A 74 -1.83 3.34 7.16
N GLY A 75 -1.25 2.31 7.77
CA GLY A 75 -1.53 0.90 7.45
C GLY A 75 -2.94 0.47 7.79
N LEU A 76 -3.51 -0.45 6.99
CA LEU A 76 -4.93 -0.83 7.03
C LEU A 76 -5.19 -2.20 7.67
N VAL A 77 -4.16 -2.89 8.14
CA VAL A 77 -4.26 -4.27 8.66
C VAL A 77 -3.85 -4.41 10.14
N GLY A 78 -3.72 -3.28 10.85
CA GLY A 78 -3.33 -3.25 12.26
C GLY A 78 -1.85 -3.59 12.50
N GLY A 79 -0.98 -3.42 11.51
CA GLY A 79 0.47 -3.71 11.59
C GLY A 79 1.20 -2.87 12.64
N THR A 80 0.75 -1.65 12.88
CA THR A 80 1.35 -0.65 13.78
C THR A 80 0.61 -0.48 15.11
N ALA A 81 -0.55 -1.13 15.28
CA ALA A 81 -1.32 -1.04 16.53
C ALA A 81 -0.86 -2.09 17.55
N PRO A 82 -0.91 -1.81 18.86
CA PRO A 82 -0.67 -2.79 19.90
C PRO A 82 -1.62 -4.00 19.79
N SER A 83 -1.12 -5.18 20.12
CA SER A 83 -1.96 -6.37 20.32
C SER A 83 -2.52 -6.37 21.76
N LYS A 84 -3.24 -7.43 22.13
CA LYS A 84 -3.75 -7.56 23.51
C LYS A 84 -2.65 -7.75 24.58
N ASN A 85 -1.39 -7.84 24.16
CA ASN A 85 -0.24 -7.97 25.04
C ASN A 85 0.13 -6.62 25.67
N LYS A 86 0.01 -6.47 26.97
CA LYS A 86 0.26 -5.21 27.71
C LYS A 86 1.73 -4.79 27.82
N LYS A 87 2.71 -5.62 27.41
CA LYS A 87 4.16 -5.32 27.49
C LYS A 87 4.72 -4.81 26.15
N GLN A 88 4.01 -3.93 25.50
CA GLN A 88 4.39 -3.39 24.20
C GLN A 88 4.69 -1.89 24.29
N ILE A 89 5.73 -1.45 23.59
CA ILE A 89 6.12 -0.04 23.42
C ILE A 89 6.01 0.29 21.94
N ILE A 90 5.35 1.37 21.60
CA ILE A 90 5.32 1.90 20.25
C ILE A 90 6.61 2.68 20.04
N LEU A 91 7.42 2.28 19.06
CA LEU A 91 8.63 2.96 18.63
C LEU A 91 8.31 3.74 17.35
N ASN A 92 8.01 5.02 17.49
CA ASN A 92 7.61 5.88 16.40
C ASN A 92 8.81 6.64 15.85
N LEU A 93 9.02 6.55 14.52
CA LEU A 93 10.19 7.07 13.83
C LEU A 93 10.03 8.51 13.27
N GLU A 94 8.96 9.22 13.59
CA GLU A 94 8.65 10.54 13.01
C GLU A 94 9.76 11.60 13.23
N LYS A 95 10.62 11.42 14.24
CA LYS A 95 11.73 12.32 14.54
C LYS A 95 12.99 12.04 13.71
N MET A 96 13.05 10.89 13.05
CA MET A 96 14.11 10.53 12.10
C MET A 96 13.66 10.91 10.69
N ASN A 97 13.63 12.20 10.37
CA ASN A 97 12.99 12.74 9.18
C ASN A 97 13.90 13.60 8.29
N ASN A 98 15.19 13.37 8.35
CA ASN A 98 16.15 14.08 7.51
C ASN A 98 16.30 13.44 6.13
N ILE A 99 16.31 14.26 5.08
CA ILE A 99 16.83 13.91 3.76
C ILE A 99 18.33 14.17 3.82
N ILE A 100 19.13 13.11 3.72
CA ILE A 100 20.57 13.15 3.97
C ILE A 100 21.31 13.57 2.70
N GLU A 101 20.92 13.01 1.55
CA GLU A 101 21.60 13.22 0.27
C GLU A 101 20.62 13.00 -0.89
N ILE A 102 20.74 13.82 -1.93
CA ILE A 102 20.20 13.57 -3.27
C ILE A 102 21.40 13.44 -4.20
N ASP A 103 21.56 12.24 -4.78
CA ASP A 103 22.62 11.91 -5.75
C ASP A 103 21.99 11.88 -7.15
N GLU A 104 22.11 13.00 -7.87
CA GLU A 104 21.54 13.16 -9.20
C GLU A 104 22.25 12.28 -10.24
N GLN A 105 23.54 12.02 -10.08
CA GLN A 105 24.33 11.20 -11.02
C GLN A 105 23.94 9.75 -10.96
N ASN A 106 23.75 9.20 -9.74
CA ASN A 106 23.29 7.85 -9.52
C ASN A 106 21.78 7.74 -9.39
N GLN A 107 21.04 8.84 -9.59
CA GLN A 107 19.59 8.93 -9.49
C GLN A 107 19.05 8.23 -8.23
N SER A 108 19.53 8.70 -7.07
CA SER A 108 19.14 8.14 -5.79
C SER A 108 18.97 9.20 -4.71
N ILE A 109 18.13 8.91 -3.73
CA ILE A 109 17.93 9.72 -2.53
C ILE A 109 18.26 8.86 -1.29
N TYR A 110 19.08 9.40 -0.38
CA TYR A 110 19.37 8.78 0.91
C TYR A 110 18.68 9.56 2.02
N LEU A 111 17.88 8.86 2.84
CA LEU A 111 16.99 9.50 3.78
C LEU A 111 16.69 8.60 4.99
N GLU A 112 16.25 9.23 6.08
CA GLU A 112 15.81 8.56 7.29
C GLU A 112 14.38 8.00 7.14
N ALA A 113 14.08 6.96 7.93
CA ALA A 113 12.84 6.20 7.81
C ALA A 113 11.56 6.98 8.14
N GLY A 114 11.65 8.06 8.91
CA GLY A 114 10.53 8.93 9.27
C GLY A 114 10.24 10.05 8.27
N VAL A 115 10.99 10.16 7.18
CA VAL A 115 10.70 11.14 6.11
C VAL A 115 9.33 10.82 5.49
N ILE A 116 8.47 11.83 5.40
CA ILE A 116 7.17 11.75 4.72
C ILE A 116 7.41 11.73 3.21
N ILE A 117 6.72 10.85 2.49
CA ILE A 117 6.90 10.68 1.04
C ILE A 117 6.65 11.98 0.27
N GLU A 118 5.62 12.73 0.61
CA GLU A 118 5.31 14.03 -0.01
C GLU A 118 6.46 15.04 0.14
N ASN A 119 7.11 15.08 1.33
CA ASN A 119 8.25 15.94 1.56
C ASN A 119 9.47 15.54 0.71
N ALA A 120 9.71 14.22 0.59
CA ALA A 120 10.76 13.71 -0.29
C ALA A 120 10.48 14.08 -1.75
N ASN A 121 9.23 13.91 -2.21
CA ASN A 121 8.82 14.24 -3.57
C ASN A 121 8.95 15.74 -3.86
N SER A 122 8.45 16.60 -2.97
CA SER A 122 8.57 18.08 -3.12
C SER A 122 10.02 18.52 -3.22
N LYS A 123 10.93 17.90 -2.46
CA LYS A 123 12.35 18.18 -2.53
C LYS A 123 12.98 17.73 -3.85
N LEU A 124 12.56 16.57 -4.37
CA LEU A 124 13.04 16.02 -5.64
C LEU A 124 12.54 16.80 -6.85
N GLU A 125 11.31 17.27 -6.83
CA GLU A 125 10.74 18.05 -7.93
C GLU A 125 11.52 19.30 -8.26
N SER A 126 12.10 19.96 -7.26
CA SER A 126 12.98 21.14 -7.45
C SER A 126 14.30 20.81 -8.16
N ASN A 127 14.69 19.54 -8.19
CA ASN A 127 15.86 19.00 -8.88
C ASN A 127 15.51 18.25 -10.18
N GLY A 128 14.25 18.31 -10.65
CA GLY A 128 13.81 17.62 -11.87
C GLY A 128 13.63 16.12 -11.72
N PHE A 129 13.43 15.62 -10.50
CA PHE A 129 13.20 14.21 -10.20
C PHE A 129 11.86 14.00 -9.49
N ILE A 130 11.42 12.73 -9.43
CA ILE A 130 10.27 12.28 -8.67
C ILE A 130 10.62 11.07 -7.81
N PHE A 131 9.89 10.91 -6.71
CA PHE A 131 9.88 9.70 -5.90
C PHE A 131 8.99 8.65 -6.58
N PRO A 132 9.40 7.36 -6.65
CA PRO A 132 8.71 6.35 -7.47
C PRO A 132 7.34 5.92 -6.96
N LEU A 133 6.92 6.39 -5.79
CA LEU A 133 5.71 5.92 -5.12
C LEU A 133 4.62 6.99 -5.13
N ASN A 134 3.40 6.59 -5.51
CA ASN A 134 2.21 7.43 -5.42
C ASN A 134 1.04 6.63 -4.84
N MET A 135 0.52 7.08 -3.70
CA MET A 135 -0.60 6.47 -2.98
C MET A 135 -1.45 7.55 -2.31
N SER A 136 -2.69 7.23 -1.97
CA SER A 136 -3.62 8.18 -1.34
C SER A 136 -3.15 8.74 0.01
N SER A 137 -2.24 8.06 0.70
CA SER A 137 -1.70 8.47 2.01
C SER A 137 -0.32 9.15 1.93
N ILE A 138 0.08 9.64 0.75
CA ILE A 138 1.43 10.20 0.49
C ILE A 138 1.82 11.30 1.49
N GLY A 139 0.86 12.14 1.91
CA GLY A 139 1.07 13.24 2.86
C GLY A 139 1.30 12.82 4.32
N SER A 140 1.18 11.52 4.63
CA SER A 140 1.37 11.00 6.00
C SER A 140 2.24 9.75 6.04
N SER A 141 2.37 9.03 4.92
CA SER A 141 3.18 7.82 4.84
C SER A 141 4.66 8.15 4.94
N GLN A 142 5.38 7.39 5.76
CA GLN A 142 6.81 7.53 5.98
C GLN A 142 7.59 6.42 5.29
N VAL A 143 8.79 6.75 4.82
CA VAL A 143 9.67 5.86 4.04
C VAL A 143 9.88 4.50 4.68
N GLY A 144 10.23 4.44 5.97
CA GLY A 144 10.44 3.18 6.67
C GLY A 144 9.20 2.29 6.71
N GLY A 145 8.01 2.90 6.86
CA GLY A 145 6.73 2.20 6.80
C GLY A 145 6.42 1.65 5.41
N THR A 146 6.63 2.45 4.36
CA THR A 146 6.39 2.01 2.97
C THR A 146 7.33 0.87 2.55
N ILE A 147 8.58 0.89 3.01
CA ILE A 147 9.51 -0.23 2.80
C ILE A 147 9.06 -1.46 3.58
N ALA A 148 8.74 -1.31 4.87
CA ALA A 148 8.34 -2.42 5.73
C ALA A 148 7.08 -3.14 5.24
N THR A 149 6.20 -2.46 4.49
CA THR A 149 5.00 -3.03 3.88
C THR A 149 5.16 -3.37 2.40
N ASN A 150 6.32 -3.08 1.79
CA ASN A 150 6.53 -3.14 0.34
C ASN A 150 5.43 -2.40 -0.41
N ALA A 151 5.17 -1.16 -0.01
CA ALA A 151 4.07 -0.37 -0.54
C ALA A 151 4.15 -0.24 -2.06
N GLY A 152 2.98 -0.25 -2.67
CA GLY A 152 2.76 -0.03 -4.10
C GLY A 152 1.99 1.25 -4.35
N GLY A 153 0.92 1.17 -5.13
CA GLY A 153 0.04 2.26 -5.50
C GLY A 153 -0.08 2.39 -7.02
N MET A 154 -0.68 3.46 -7.48
CA MET A 154 -1.04 3.64 -8.89
C MET A 154 0.14 3.59 -9.88
N ASN A 155 1.36 3.90 -9.42
CA ASN A 155 2.55 4.00 -10.29
C ASN A 155 3.36 2.69 -10.39
N VAL A 156 2.92 1.59 -9.75
CA VAL A 156 3.65 0.32 -9.74
C VAL A 156 3.87 -0.24 -11.15
N VAL A 157 2.92 -0.05 -12.05
CA VAL A 157 3.04 -0.48 -13.44
C VAL A 157 4.29 0.07 -14.13
N ARG A 158 4.74 1.28 -13.74
CA ARG A 158 5.91 1.94 -14.31
C ARG A 158 7.17 1.75 -13.46
N TYR A 159 7.08 2.07 -12.18
CA TYR A 159 8.27 2.18 -11.31
C TYR A 159 8.47 0.96 -10.41
N GLY A 160 7.52 0.01 -10.40
CA GLY A 160 7.51 -1.10 -9.46
C GLY A 160 7.10 -0.67 -8.04
N SER A 161 7.02 -1.63 -7.14
CA SER A 161 6.80 -1.40 -5.71
C SER A 161 8.07 -0.88 -5.02
N MET A 162 8.00 -0.58 -3.73
CA MET A 162 9.16 -0.14 -2.95
C MET A 162 10.35 -1.09 -3.11
N ARG A 163 10.15 -2.42 -3.11
CA ARG A 163 11.21 -3.42 -3.29
C ARG A 163 12.07 -3.19 -4.53
N ASN A 164 11.47 -2.78 -5.64
CA ASN A 164 12.17 -2.55 -6.90
C ASN A 164 13.05 -1.30 -6.88
N ASN A 165 12.79 -0.41 -5.92
CA ASN A 165 13.42 0.90 -5.84
C ASN A 165 14.46 1.03 -4.72
N ILE A 166 14.57 0.06 -3.81
CA ILE A 166 15.54 0.07 -2.71
C ILE A 166 16.94 -0.30 -3.24
N LEU A 167 17.91 0.58 -3.02
CA LEU A 167 19.32 0.34 -3.27
C LEU A 167 20.03 -0.15 -2.00
N SER A 168 19.82 0.52 -0.86
CA SER A 168 20.39 0.09 0.42
C SER A 168 19.45 0.38 1.59
N LEU A 169 19.67 -0.34 2.69
CA LEU A 169 18.95 -0.16 3.96
C LEU A 169 19.92 -0.11 5.12
N GLU A 170 19.62 0.73 6.10
CA GLU A 170 20.17 0.65 7.45
C GLU A 170 19.07 0.07 8.36
N VAL A 171 19.38 -1.02 9.06
CA VAL A 171 18.41 -1.78 9.86
C VAL A 171 18.98 -2.07 11.25
N VAL A 172 18.18 -1.90 12.29
CA VAL A 172 18.51 -2.34 13.66
C VAL A 172 17.86 -3.69 13.92
N LEU A 173 18.67 -4.72 14.20
CA LEU A 173 18.24 -6.08 14.51
C LEU A 173 17.72 -6.19 15.96
N ALA A 174 17.04 -7.31 16.29
CA ALA A 174 16.47 -7.55 17.62
C ALA A 174 17.50 -7.62 18.76
N ASN A 175 18.79 -7.87 18.47
CA ASN A 175 19.88 -7.79 19.44
C ASN A 175 20.43 -6.36 19.60
N GLY A 176 19.92 -5.38 18.79
CA GLY A 176 20.37 -4.00 18.76
C GLY A 176 21.59 -3.74 17.88
N GLU A 177 22.04 -4.72 17.11
CA GLU A 177 23.09 -4.56 16.10
C GLU A 177 22.57 -3.76 14.91
N ILE A 178 23.44 -2.89 14.35
CA ILE A 178 23.10 -2.06 13.19
C ILE A 178 23.73 -2.72 11.96
N LEU A 179 22.88 -3.04 10.98
CA LEU A 179 23.31 -3.57 9.69
C LEU A 179 23.13 -2.53 8.59
N LEU A 180 24.15 -2.44 7.72
CA LEU A 180 24.09 -1.73 6.45
C LEU A 180 23.99 -2.79 5.34
N LEU A 181 22.94 -2.75 4.55
CA LEU A 181 22.60 -3.74 3.53
C LEU A 181 22.50 -3.08 2.16
N GLY A 182 23.18 -3.62 1.16
CA GLY A 182 23.27 -3.03 -0.17
C GLY A 182 24.22 -1.83 -0.24
N SER A 183 24.17 -1.11 -1.35
CA SER A 183 25.08 0.02 -1.66
C SER A 183 24.35 1.03 -2.57
N ASN A 184 25.05 2.05 -3.08
CA ASN A 184 24.53 2.96 -4.11
C ASN A 184 24.65 2.39 -5.54
N LEU A 185 24.62 1.08 -5.68
CA LEU A 185 24.74 0.41 -6.97
C LEU A 185 23.42 -0.26 -7.36
N ILE A 186 23.03 -0.12 -8.62
CA ILE A 186 21.89 -0.85 -9.17
C ILE A 186 22.23 -2.34 -9.32
N LYS A 187 23.48 -2.63 -9.64
CA LYS A 187 23.95 -3.99 -9.93
C LYS A 187 24.99 -4.41 -8.90
N ASP A 188 24.57 -5.29 -7.98
CA ASP A 188 25.42 -5.87 -6.94
C ASP A 188 25.03 -7.34 -6.72
N ASN A 189 25.95 -8.24 -7.13
CA ASN A 189 25.80 -9.70 -7.01
C ASN A 189 26.77 -10.32 -5.98
N THR A 190 27.23 -9.54 -5.00
CA THR A 190 28.15 -9.98 -3.96
C THR A 190 27.47 -10.73 -2.80
N GLY A 191 26.80 -11.84 -3.10
CA GLY A 191 26.13 -12.67 -2.11
C GLY A 191 24.61 -12.57 -2.13
N TYR A 192 23.95 -13.00 -1.05
CA TYR A 192 22.50 -12.93 -0.93
C TYR A 192 22.00 -11.50 -0.78
N ASN A 193 20.91 -11.17 -1.47
CA ASN A 193 20.28 -9.87 -1.36
C ASN A 193 19.45 -9.76 -0.06
N LEU A 194 20.12 -9.49 1.05
CA LEU A 194 19.47 -9.45 2.36
C LEU A 194 18.53 -8.26 2.53
N LYS A 195 18.75 -7.12 1.85
CA LYS A 195 17.86 -5.96 1.96
C LYS A 195 16.41 -6.29 1.57
N ASP A 196 16.21 -7.19 0.61
CA ASP A 196 14.88 -7.59 0.13
C ASP A 196 14.11 -8.43 1.16
N ILE A 197 14.80 -9.05 2.14
CA ILE A 197 14.16 -9.79 3.23
C ILE A 197 13.45 -8.85 4.21
N PHE A 198 14.00 -7.65 4.42
CA PHE A 198 13.40 -6.65 5.30
C PHE A 198 12.26 -5.87 4.64
N CYS A 199 12.27 -5.78 3.32
CA CYS A 199 11.17 -5.19 2.56
C CYS A 199 9.94 -6.08 2.58
N GLY A 200 8.80 -5.55 3.09
CA GLY A 200 7.57 -6.33 3.29
C GLY A 200 7.58 -7.22 4.54
N SER A 201 8.56 -7.04 5.46
CA SER A 201 8.63 -7.77 6.72
C SER A 201 7.70 -7.22 7.82
N GLU A 202 7.01 -6.12 7.57
CA GLU A 202 6.10 -5.45 8.50
C GLU A 202 6.74 -5.17 9.88
N GLY A 203 8.06 -4.85 9.90
CA GLY A 203 8.79 -4.56 11.13
C GLY A 203 9.04 -5.78 12.03
N THR A 204 8.81 -6.99 11.55
CA THR A 204 8.98 -8.22 12.34
C THR A 204 10.41 -8.76 12.37
N LEU A 205 11.27 -8.38 11.42
CA LEU A 205 12.64 -8.87 11.29
C LEU A 205 13.69 -7.87 11.76
N GLY A 206 13.39 -6.59 11.69
CA GLY A 206 14.28 -5.49 12.06
C GLY A 206 13.56 -4.16 11.97
N ILE A 207 14.18 -3.10 12.48
CA ILE A 207 13.68 -1.73 12.43
C ILE A 207 14.50 -0.97 11.40
N ILE A 208 13.86 -0.59 10.29
CA ILE A 208 14.49 0.22 9.22
C ILE A 208 14.66 1.64 9.75
N THR A 209 15.88 2.16 9.70
CA THR A 209 16.22 3.50 10.20
C THR A 209 16.61 4.46 9.10
N LYS A 210 17.23 3.96 8.01
CA LYS A 210 17.54 4.73 6.81
C LYS A 210 17.40 3.87 5.56
N ALA A 211 17.23 4.54 4.42
CA ALA A 211 17.16 3.88 3.13
C ALA A 211 17.76 4.74 2.03
N ARG A 212 18.38 4.11 1.03
CA ARG A 212 18.69 4.71 -0.26
C ARG A 212 17.74 4.15 -1.29
N ILE A 213 17.06 5.05 -2.00
CA ILE A 213 15.97 4.73 -2.91
C ILE A 213 16.27 5.35 -4.27
N LYS A 214 15.98 4.62 -5.34
CA LYS A 214 16.03 5.15 -6.71
C LYS A 214 15.04 6.30 -6.85
N ILE A 215 15.43 7.32 -7.58
CA ILE A 215 14.59 8.39 -8.05
C ILE A 215 14.53 8.36 -9.57
N HIS A 216 13.52 8.96 -10.14
CA HIS A 216 13.31 8.95 -11.58
C HIS A 216 13.19 10.38 -12.12
N PRO A 217 13.62 10.64 -13.36
CA PRO A 217 13.42 11.94 -13.99
C PRO A 217 11.93 12.32 -13.97
N LYS A 218 11.66 13.60 -13.70
CA LYS A 218 10.29 14.13 -13.78
C LYS A 218 9.85 14.17 -15.25
N PRO A 219 8.67 13.62 -15.60
CA PRO A 219 8.13 13.74 -16.96
C PRO A 219 7.94 15.22 -17.34
N ILE A 220 8.17 15.54 -18.61
CA ILE A 220 8.00 16.88 -19.15
C ILE A 220 6.52 17.15 -19.46
N ASP A 221 5.80 16.11 -19.93
CA ASP A 221 4.43 16.22 -20.38
C ASP A 221 3.66 14.92 -20.08
N TYR A 222 2.32 14.98 -20.14
CA TYR A 222 1.47 13.81 -19.94
C TYR A 222 0.15 13.92 -20.70
N SER A 223 -0.47 12.77 -20.98
CA SER A 223 -1.84 12.68 -21.50
C SER A 223 -2.68 11.80 -20.59
N THR A 224 -3.92 12.21 -20.32
CA THR A 224 -4.87 11.42 -19.53
C THR A 224 -6.05 11.02 -20.40
N CYS A 225 -6.25 9.71 -20.55
CA CYS A 225 -7.36 9.13 -21.30
C CYS A 225 -8.35 8.48 -20.34
N PHE A 226 -9.65 8.70 -20.56
CA PHE A 226 -10.72 8.05 -19.82
C PHE A 226 -11.66 7.36 -20.81
N ILE A 227 -11.89 6.07 -20.64
CA ILE A 227 -12.49 5.18 -21.66
C ILE A 227 -13.66 4.44 -21.02
N SER A 228 -14.84 4.45 -21.65
CA SER A 228 -16.00 3.66 -21.24
C SER A 228 -16.08 2.35 -22.03
N ILE A 229 -16.37 1.23 -21.37
CA ILE A 229 -16.19 -0.12 -21.92
C ILE A 229 -17.30 -1.05 -21.42
N ASP A 230 -17.93 -1.81 -22.34
CA ASP A 230 -19.06 -2.68 -22.01
C ASP A 230 -18.69 -4.03 -21.42
N SER A 231 -17.45 -4.51 -21.61
CA SER A 231 -17.07 -5.84 -21.17
C SER A 231 -15.67 -5.88 -20.56
N ILE A 232 -15.47 -6.81 -19.64
CA ILE A 232 -14.15 -7.05 -19.04
C ILE A 232 -13.15 -7.59 -20.07
N GLU A 233 -13.61 -8.25 -21.12
CA GLU A 233 -12.79 -8.73 -22.23
C GLU A 233 -12.16 -7.56 -22.96
N ASN A 234 -12.95 -6.56 -23.31
CA ASN A 234 -12.48 -5.36 -23.96
C ASN A 234 -11.52 -4.55 -23.06
N VAL A 235 -11.75 -4.52 -21.74
CA VAL A 235 -10.80 -3.97 -20.77
C VAL A 235 -9.44 -4.65 -20.88
N ILE A 236 -9.43 -5.99 -20.93
CA ILE A 236 -8.20 -6.79 -21.02
C ILE A 236 -7.52 -6.59 -22.38
N ASP A 237 -8.29 -6.51 -23.46
CA ASP A 237 -7.75 -6.32 -24.82
C ASP A 237 -7.10 -4.93 -24.98
N ILE A 238 -7.74 -3.88 -24.47
CA ILE A 238 -7.16 -2.53 -24.42
C ILE A 238 -5.88 -2.52 -23.59
N PHE A 239 -5.91 -3.14 -22.40
CA PHE A 239 -4.74 -3.24 -21.54
C PHE A 239 -3.57 -3.96 -22.22
N ASN A 240 -3.83 -5.10 -22.87
CA ASN A 240 -2.81 -5.84 -23.60
C ASN A 240 -2.22 -5.03 -24.77
N TYR A 241 -3.05 -4.27 -25.46
CA TYR A 241 -2.58 -3.37 -26.52
C TYR A 241 -1.66 -2.28 -25.95
N VAL A 242 -2.10 -1.59 -24.90
CA VAL A 242 -1.34 -0.51 -24.26
C VAL A 242 0.00 -1.05 -23.75
N ARG A 243 -0.01 -2.21 -23.10
CA ARG A 243 1.19 -2.87 -22.57
C ARG A 243 2.17 -3.28 -23.68
N LYS A 244 1.69 -3.71 -24.82
CA LYS A 244 2.52 -4.15 -25.95
C LYS A 244 3.11 -2.98 -26.73
N ASN A 245 2.36 -1.89 -26.89
CA ASN A 245 2.70 -0.83 -27.85
C ASN A 245 3.09 0.50 -27.19
N LEU A 246 2.68 0.74 -25.94
CA LEU A 246 2.84 2.02 -25.23
C LEU A 246 3.43 1.84 -23.81
N SER A 247 4.05 0.68 -23.50
CA SER A 247 4.55 0.36 -22.16
C SER A 247 5.47 1.42 -21.57
N ASP A 248 6.35 1.99 -22.39
CA ASP A 248 7.35 2.99 -21.96
C ASP A 248 6.72 4.34 -21.58
N ASN A 249 5.48 4.57 -21.95
CA ASN A 249 4.76 5.80 -21.65
C ASN A 249 3.73 5.63 -20.52
N ILE A 250 3.33 4.41 -20.15
CA ILE A 250 2.33 4.21 -19.10
C ILE A 250 2.90 4.65 -17.74
N GLU A 251 2.20 5.56 -17.07
CA GLU A 251 2.45 5.84 -15.65
C GLU A 251 1.44 5.15 -14.75
N ARG A 252 0.15 5.17 -15.14
CA ARG A 252 -0.96 4.60 -14.37
C ARG A 252 -2.02 4.03 -15.31
N ILE A 253 -2.66 2.96 -14.88
CA ILE A 253 -3.82 2.40 -15.55
C ILE A 253 -4.79 1.83 -14.51
N GLU A 254 -5.97 2.47 -14.40
CA GLU A 254 -6.97 2.19 -13.40
C GLU A 254 -8.22 1.60 -14.03
N PHE A 255 -8.69 0.52 -13.42
CA PHE A 255 -9.93 -0.16 -13.78
C PHE A 255 -11.02 0.22 -12.77
N ILE A 256 -12.23 0.55 -13.25
CA ILE A 256 -13.33 1.05 -12.43
C ILE A 256 -14.64 0.40 -12.90
N SER A 257 -15.44 -0.17 -11.99
CA SER A 257 -16.78 -0.67 -12.30
C SER A 257 -17.82 0.45 -12.30
N ASP A 258 -18.92 0.29 -13.01
CA ASP A 258 -19.98 1.30 -13.13
C ASP A 258 -20.61 1.68 -11.79
N LEU A 259 -20.79 0.72 -10.86
CA LEU A 259 -21.30 1.04 -9.53
C LEU A 259 -20.44 2.12 -8.84
N SER A 260 -19.15 2.17 -9.10
CA SER A 260 -18.25 3.19 -8.55
C SER A 260 -18.64 4.59 -9.01
N PHE A 261 -19.04 4.73 -10.28
CA PHE A 261 -19.62 5.99 -10.80
C PHE A 261 -20.92 6.35 -10.10
N GLU A 262 -21.82 5.39 -9.99
CA GLU A 262 -23.14 5.60 -9.38
C GLU A 262 -23.03 6.07 -7.93
N LEU A 263 -22.11 5.48 -7.16
CA LEU A 263 -21.89 5.86 -5.77
C LEU A 263 -21.36 7.29 -5.64
N CYS A 264 -20.43 7.70 -6.52
CA CYS A 264 -19.92 9.08 -6.50
C CYS A 264 -21.01 10.11 -6.85
N LEU A 265 -21.87 9.81 -7.81
CA LEU A 265 -23.01 10.64 -8.15
C LEU A 265 -24.05 10.70 -7.00
N LYS A 266 -24.42 9.54 -6.45
CA LYS A 266 -25.36 9.41 -5.33
C LYS A 266 -24.94 10.25 -4.12
N HIS A 267 -23.65 10.25 -3.80
CA HIS A 267 -23.08 10.94 -2.64
C HIS A 267 -22.53 12.34 -2.96
N LYS A 268 -22.81 12.86 -4.16
CA LYS A 268 -22.42 14.23 -4.61
C LYS A 268 -20.90 14.47 -4.59
N LEU A 269 -20.12 13.42 -4.70
CA LEU A 269 -18.64 13.48 -4.90
C LEU A 269 -18.31 13.75 -6.36
N LEU A 270 -19.27 13.51 -7.25
CA LEU A 270 -19.25 13.86 -8.66
C LEU A 270 -20.59 14.52 -9.01
N HIS A 271 -20.57 15.64 -9.74
CA HIS A 271 -21.78 16.38 -10.06
C HIS A 271 -22.51 15.83 -11.31
N LYS A 272 -21.76 15.33 -12.29
CA LYS A 272 -22.29 14.74 -13.53
C LYS A 272 -21.36 13.67 -14.06
N ARG A 273 -21.89 12.71 -14.85
CA ARG A 273 -21.07 11.75 -15.56
C ARG A 273 -20.18 12.46 -16.59
N PHE A 274 -18.99 11.90 -16.78
CA PHE A 274 -18.12 12.33 -17.88
C PHE A 274 -18.61 11.81 -19.23
N PHE A 275 -19.20 10.61 -19.24
CA PHE A 275 -19.69 9.89 -20.43
C PHE A 275 -21.19 10.10 -20.63
N GLN A 276 -21.60 10.06 -21.91
CA GLN A 276 -23.02 10.14 -22.29
C GLN A 276 -23.76 8.82 -22.06
N LYS A 277 -23.08 7.71 -22.40
CA LYS A 277 -23.60 6.35 -22.20
C LYS A 277 -23.11 5.76 -20.89
N ARG A 278 -23.90 4.86 -20.32
CA ARG A 278 -23.55 4.02 -19.19
C ARG A 278 -22.98 2.70 -19.71
N THR A 279 -21.81 2.29 -19.21
CA THR A 279 -21.14 1.05 -19.55
C THR A 279 -20.79 0.27 -18.28
N GLU A 280 -20.40 -0.99 -18.41
CA GLU A 280 -20.11 -1.83 -17.23
C GLU A 280 -18.77 -1.47 -16.55
N TYR A 281 -17.79 -1.00 -17.33
CA TYR A 281 -16.44 -0.71 -16.87
C TYR A 281 -15.89 0.60 -17.46
N TYR A 282 -14.85 1.10 -16.80
CA TYR A 282 -14.10 2.27 -17.23
C TYR A 282 -12.62 2.05 -17.03
N LEU A 283 -11.78 2.56 -17.94
CA LEU A 283 -10.34 2.64 -17.80
C LEU A 283 -9.89 4.09 -17.77
N LEU A 284 -9.12 4.44 -16.72
CA LEU A 284 -8.43 5.72 -16.63
C LEU A 284 -6.94 5.48 -16.76
N ILE A 285 -6.33 6.08 -17.80
CA ILE A 285 -4.92 5.86 -18.16
C ILE A 285 -4.19 7.18 -18.17
N LYS A 286 -3.00 7.22 -17.56
CA LYS A 286 -2.06 8.33 -17.67
C LYS A 286 -0.82 7.88 -18.41
N PHE A 287 -0.53 8.55 -19.52
CA PHE A 287 0.72 8.45 -20.25
C PHE A 287 1.62 9.62 -19.92
N ILE A 288 2.91 9.39 -19.83
CA ILE A 288 3.93 10.41 -19.56
C ILE A 288 4.98 10.43 -20.67
N TYR A 289 5.62 11.58 -20.83
CA TYR A 289 6.58 11.81 -21.89
C TYR A 289 7.81 12.55 -21.36
N PHE A 290 8.96 12.21 -21.97
CA PHE A 290 10.26 12.81 -21.65
C PHE A 290 10.83 13.62 -22.84
N ASN A 291 10.13 13.61 -23.97
CA ASN A 291 10.50 14.30 -25.22
C ASN A 291 9.32 15.15 -25.70
N ASP A 292 9.56 16.01 -26.70
CA ASP A 292 8.60 16.99 -27.20
C ASP A 292 7.36 16.38 -27.86
N SER A 293 6.24 17.09 -27.78
CA SER A 293 4.86 16.61 -27.82
C SER A 293 4.28 16.08 -29.14
N LYS A 294 4.89 16.31 -30.31
CA LYS A 294 4.25 15.94 -31.61
C LYS A 294 4.06 14.44 -31.82
N THR A 295 5.12 13.66 -31.56
CA THR A 295 5.08 12.19 -31.70
C THR A 295 4.12 11.55 -30.69
N ASN A 296 3.88 12.22 -29.56
CA ASN A 296 3.05 11.72 -28.46
C ASN A 296 1.56 11.81 -28.82
N SER A 297 1.12 12.91 -29.42
CA SER A 297 -0.25 13.10 -29.90
C SER A 297 -0.62 12.06 -30.97
N GLU A 298 0.27 11.83 -31.92
CA GLU A 298 0.08 10.82 -32.99
C GLU A 298 -0.07 9.39 -32.41
N ASN A 299 0.71 9.04 -31.41
CA ASN A 299 0.60 7.74 -30.75
C ASN A 299 -0.73 7.57 -30.01
N ILE A 300 -1.25 8.61 -29.35
CA ILE A 300 -2.54 8.60 -28.69
C ILE A 300 -3.70 8.55 -29.71
N GLU A 301 -3.62 9.32 -30.80
CA GLU A 301 -4.61 9.27 -31.87
C GLU A 301 -4.66 7.89 -32.54
N LYS A 302 -3.49 7.28 -32.80
CA LYS A 302 -3.38 5.92 -33.32
C LYS A 302 -3.94 4.90 -32.31
N PHE A 303 -3.65 5.04 -31.03
CA PHE A 303 -4.23 4.20 -29.97
C PHE A 303 -5.75 4.29 -29.99
N PHE A 304 -6.30 5.50 -30.04
CA PHE A 304 -7.74 5.72 -30.11
C PHE A 304 -8.36 5.05 -31.33
N SER A 305 -7.87 5.32 -32.55
CA SER A 305 -8.42 4.76 -33.79
C SER A 305 -8.42 3.22 -33.82
N ILE A 306 -7.41 2.60 -33.19
CA ILE A 306 -7.32 1.13 -33.12
C ILE A 306 -8.29 0.55 -32.09
N GLN A 307 -8.54 1.27 -30.99
CA GLN A 307 -9.38 0.80 -29.89
C GLN A 307 -10.85 1.21 -30.02
N GLU A 308 -11.23 2.00 -31.02
CA GLU A 308 -12.61 2.47 -31.25
C GLU A 308 -13.65 1.33 -31.22
N LYS A 309 -13.29 0.16 -31.74
CA LYS A 309 -14.15 -1.04 -31.73
C LYS A 309 -14.28 -1.74 -30.35
N ASN A 310 -13.41 -1.42 -29.38
CA ASN A 310 -13.34 -2.04 -28.06
C ASN A 310 -13.88 -1.12 -26.96
N CYS A 311 -14.30 0.10 -27.29
CA CYS A 311 -14.84 1.06 -26.34
C CYS A 311 -16.10 1.74 -26.89
N GLU A 312 -16.95 2.25 -25.98
CA GLU A 312 -18.15 3.01 -26.32
C GLU A 312 -17.87 4.51 -26.48
N GLU A 313 -17.09 5.06 -25.55
CA GLU A 313 -16.65 6.46 -25.59
C GLU A 313 -15.21 6.57 -25.13
N PHE A 314 -14.47 7.46 -25.75
CA PHE A 314 -13.08 7.77 -25.41
C PHE A 314 -12.94 9.27 -25.16
N LEU A 315 -12.44 9.64 -23.98
CA LEU A 315 -12.19 11.02 -23.58
C LEU A 315 -10.67 11.21 -23.43
N LEU A 316 -10.14 12.21 -24.10
CA LEU A 316 -8.78 12.70 -23.91
C LEU A 316 -8.89 14.04 -23.18
N ALA A 317 -8.25 14.17 -22.01
CA ALA A 317 -8.24 15.42 -21.27
C ALA A 317 -7.58 16.53 -22.11
N GLN A 318 -8.31 17.63 -22.34
CA GLN A 318 -7.88 18.73 -23.19
C GLN A 318 -6.97 19.73 -22.43
N ASN A 319 -6.95 19.64 -21.12
CA ASN A 319 -6.17 20.53 -20.25
C ASN A 319 -5.92 19.86 -18.90
N GLU A 320 -5.05 20.45 -18.10
CA GLU A 320 -4.68 19.97 -16.77
C GLU A 320 -5.90 19.84 -15.83
N LYS A 321 -6.84 20.76 -15.88
CA LYS A 321 -8.04 20.73 -15.04
C LYS A 321 -8.90 19.50 -15.31
N GLU A 322 -9.15 19.16 -16.58
CA GLU A 322 -9.91 17.94 -16.93
C GLU A 322 -9.17 16.68 -16.49
N SER A 323 -7.86 16.63 -16.68
CA SER A 323 -7.03 15.52 -16.18
C SER A 323 -7.16 15.39 -14.66
N MET A 324 -7.05 16.50 -13.92
CA MET A 324 -7.23 16.51 -12.47
C MET A 324 -8.64 16.08 -12.05
N ASP A 325 -9.68 16.47 -12.77
CA ASP A 325 -11.07 16.09 -12.47
C ASP A 325 -11.27 14.57 -12.63
N PHE A 326 -10.67 13.95 -13.66
CA PHE A 326 -10.71 12.50 -13.84
C PHE A 326 -10.00 11.76 -12.69
N TRP A 327 -8.81 12.22 -12.28
CA TRP A 327 -8.08 11.61 -11.18
C TRP A 327 -8.75 11.84 -9.83
N LYS A 328 -9.31 13.03 -9.60
CA LYS A 328 -10.11 13.35 -8.41
C LYS A 328 -11.32 12.42 -8.25
N PHE A 329 -12.01 12.13 -9.37
CA PHE A 329 -13.07 11.12 -9.36
C PHE A 329 -12.51 9.76 -8.91
N ARG A 330 -11.38 9.30 -9.46
CA ARG A 330 -10.76 8.02 -9.06
C ARG A 330 -10.41 7.99 -7.56
N GLU A 331 -9.89 9.07 -7.03
CA GLU A 331 -9.53 9.18 -5.62
C GLU A 331 -10.77 9.17 -4.70
N SER A 332 -11.89 9.73 -5.15
CA SER A 332 -13.14 9.79 -4.37
C SER A 332 -13.84 8.44 -4.20
N LEU A 333 -13.47 7.41 -4.96
CA LEU A 333 -14.09 6.07 -4.87
C LEU A 333 -14.00 5.48 -3.46
N THR A 334 -12.88 5.71 -2.76
CA THR A 334 -12.69 5.22 -1.39
C THR A 334 -13.60 5.93 -0.38
N GLU A 335 -13.93 7.18 -0.63
CA GLU A 335 -14.87 7.94 0.20
C GLU A 335 -16.31 7.52 -0.07
N ALA A 336 -16.70 7.39 -1.34
CA ALA A 336 -18.03 6.99 -1.76
C ALA A 336 -18.48 5.66 -1.09
N GLN A 337 -17.61 4.67 -1.05
CA GLN A 337 -17.92 3.37 -0.44
C GLN A 337 -18.13 3.45 1.07
N LYS A 338 -17.44 4.37 1.77
CA LYS A 338 -17.61 4.55 3.23
C LYS A 338 -18.93 5.20 3.59
N ILE A 339 -19.43 6.07 2.72
CA ILE A 339 -20.71 6.80 2.93
C ILE A 339 -21.91 5.89 2.62
N ASP A 340 -21.77 4.94 1.69
CA ASP A 340 -22.90 4.17 1.16
C ASP A 340 -23.41 3.05 2.10
N GLY A 341 -22.64 2.63 3.09
CA GLY A 341 -23.07 1.61 4.05
C GLY A 341 -21.94 0.77 4.63
N LYS A 342 -22.31 -0.35 5.28
CA LYS A 342 -21.34 -1.28 5.84
C LYS A 342 -20.54 -1.95 4.74
N LEU A 343 -19.23 -2.03 4.92
CA LEU A 343 -18.26 -2.41 3.90
C LEU A 343 -17.42 -3.61 4.32
N LEU A 344 -17.29 -4.59 3.42
CA LEU A 344 -16.26 -5.63 3.46
C LEU A 344 -15.27 -5.38 2.30
N GLY A 345 -14.10 -4.88 2.60
CA GLY A 345 -13.07 -4.56 1.61
C GLY A 345 -11.99 -5.63 1.53
N PHE A 346 -11.71 -6.08 0.32
CA PHE A 346 -10.64 -7.02 -0.01
C PHE A 346 -9.67 -6.33 -0.97
N ASP A 347 -8.40 -6.39 -0.61
CA ASP A 347 -7.28 -5.94 -1.42
C ASP A 347 -6.55 -7.19 -1.91
N ILE A 348 -6.82 -7.57 -3.16
CA ILE A 348 -6.41 -8.85 -3.74
C ILE A 348 -5.69 -8.65 -5.07
N SER A 349 -4.87 -9.62 -5.46
CA SER A 349 -4.34 -9.68 -6.82
C SER A 349 -4.81 -10.97 -7.50
N ILE A 350 -5.23 -10.86 -8.76
CA ILE A 350 -5.63 -12.00 -9.60
C ILE A 350 -4.93 -11.87 -10.94
N PRO A 351 -4.25 -12.92 -11.44
CA PRO A 351 -3.66 -12.89 -12.77
C PRO A 351 -4.66 -12.41 -13.82
N ILE A 352 -4.25 -11.51 -14.70
CA ILE A 352 -5.13 -10.83 -15.68
C ILE A 352 -5.95 -11.81 -16.51
N ASN A 353 -5.35 -12.92 -16.95
CA ASN A 353 -6.03 -13.96 -17.73
C ASN A 353 -7.16 -14.66 -16.96
N ASN A 354 -7.13 -14.61 -15.62
CA ASN A 354 -8.13 -15.21 -14.74
C ASN A 354 -9.17 -14.20 -14.23
N MET A 355 -8.96 -12.90 -14.46
CA MET A 355 -9.77 -11.82 -13.90
C MET A 355 -11.26 -11.96 -14.24
N LYS A 356 -11.59 -12.18 -15.53
CA LYS A 356 -12.98 -12.39 -15.98
C LYS A 356 -13.68 -13.52 -15.23
N ILE A 357 -13.03 -14.69 -15.19
CA ILE A 357 -13.62 -15.89 -14.56
C ILE A 357 -13.74 -15.70 -13.07
N PHE A 358 -12.75 -15.07 -12.42
CA PHE A 358 -12.78 -14.74 -11.01
C PHE A 358 -13.97 -13.82 -10.68
N LEU A 359 -14.13 -12.70 -11.40
CA LEU A 359 -15.21 -11.72 -11.17
C LEU A 359 -16.58 -12.40 -11.33
N SER A 360 -16.78 -13.18 -12.40
CA SER A 360 -18.05 -13.89 -12.65
C SER A 360 -18.35 -14.93 -11.56
N LYS A 361 -17.38 -15.80 -11.21
CA LYS A 361 -17.58 -16.85 -10.20
C LYS A 361 -17.79 -16.28 -8.80
N SER A 362 -17.01 -15.25 -8.43
CA SER A 362 -17.13 -14.61 -7.12
C SER A 362 -18.49 -13.92 -6.96
N LYS A 363 -18.90 -13.12 -7.95
CA LYS A 363 -20.20 -12.46 -7.98
C LYS A 363 -21.34 -13.47 -7.78
N LYS A 364 -21.42 -14.51 -8.62
CA LYS A 364 -22.45 -15.54 -8.56
C LYS A 364 -22.53 -16.26 -7.18
N LYS A 365 -21.36 -16.59 -6.58
CA LYS A 365 -21.32 -17.27 -5.27
C LYS A 365 -21.72 -16.35 -4.12
N ILE A 366 -21.32 -15.08 -4.17
CA ILE A 366 -21.58 -14.12 -3.10
C ILE A 366 -23.04 -13.63 -3.17
N GLU A 367 -23.58 -13.37 -4.36
CA GLU A 367 -25.00 -13.02 -4.54
C GLU A 367 -25.94 -14.12 -4.06
N LYS A 368 -25.58 -15.40 -4.24
CA LYS A 368 -26.34 -16.51 -3.67
C LYS A 368 -26.35 -16.50 -2.14
N LEU A 369 -25.31 -15.97 -1.52
CA LEU A 369 -25.19 -15.87 -0.06
C LEU A 369 -25.88 -14.61 0.49
N VAL A 370 -25.71 -13.48 -0.20
CA VAL A 370 -26.29 -12.19 0.14
C VAL A 370 -26.89 -11.58 -1.14
N PRO A 371 -28.18 -11.81 -1.39
CA PRO A 371 -28.86 -11.24 -2.56
C PRO A 371 -28.80 -9.71 -2.58
N ASN A 372 -28.65 -9.13 -3.76
CA ASN A 372 -28.55 -7.68 -4.01
C ASN A 372 -27.35 -6.98 -3.33
N ILE A 373 -26.31 -7.73 -2.95
CA ILE A 373 -25.07 -7.15 -2.46
C ILE A 373 -24.44 -6.27 -3.54
N LYS A 374 -23.89 -5.12 -3.15
CA LYS A 374 -23.30 -4.18 -4.09
C LYS A 374 -21.80 -4.48 -4.27
N PHE A 375 -21.39 -4.63 -5.53
CA PHE A 375 -19.99 -4.89 -5.91
C PHE A 375 -19.32 -3.60 -6.36
N HIS A 376 -18.61 -2.95 -5.48
CA HIS A 376 -17.84 -1.75 -5.74
C HIS A 376 -16.38 -2.14 -6.03
N ILE A 377 -16.06 -2.34 -7.31
CA ILE A 377 -14.81 -2.92 -7.77
C ILE A 377 -14.03 -1.89 -8.57
N PHE A 378 -12.80 -1.67 -8.19
CA PHE A 378 -11.83 -0.84 -8.90
C PHE A 378 -10.42 -1.31 -8.56
N GLY A 379 -9.39 -0.82 -9.27
CA GLY A 379 -8.02 -1.22 -8.94
C GLY A 379 -6.99 -0.85 -9.99
N HIS A 380 -5.75 -1.23 -9.68
CA HIS A 380 -4.58 -0.99 -10.49
C HIS A 380 -4.44 -2.12 -11.50
N LEU A 381 -4.93 -1.91 -12.73
CA LEU A 381 -4.93 -2.97 -13.74
C LEU A 381 -3.51 -3.40 -14.11
N GLY A 382 -2.56 -2.44 -14.05
CA GLY A 382 -1.17 -2.65 -14.46
C GLY A 382 -0.41 -3.71 -13.66
N ASP A 383 -0.77 -3.91 -12.40
CA ASP A 383 -0.16 -4.90 -11.47
C ASP A 383 -1.15 -5.95 -10.97
N SER A 384 -2.33 -6.04 -11.62
CA SER A 384 -3.38 -7.02 -11.31
C SER A 384 -4.02 -6.85 -9.92
N ASN A 385 -3.90 -5.69 -9.28
CA ASN A 385 -4.53 -5.39 -8.01
C ASN A 385 -6.01 -5.05 -8.20
N ILE A 386 -6.86 -5.67 -7.39
CA ILE A 386 -8.30 -5.44 -7.36
C ILE A 386 -8.72 -5.06 -5.94
N HIS A 387 -9.23 -3.86 -5.78
CA HIS A 387 -9.98 -3.46 -4.59
C HIS A 387 -11.40 -4.01 -4.74
N TYR A 388 -11.60 -5.21 -4.24
CA TYR A 388 -12.85 -5.94 -4.33
C TYR A 388 -13.70 -5.64 -3.10
N ASN A 389 -14.53 -4.61 -3.21
CA ASN A 389 -15.30 -4.09 -2.10
C ASN A 389 -16.77 -4.50 -2.23
N LEU A 390 -17.32 -4.99 -1.12
CA LEU A 390 -18.70 -5.44 -1.01
C LEU A 390 -19.42 -4.54 -0.02
N ILE A 391 -20.48 -3.88 -0.48
CA ILE A 391 -21.29 -2.98 0.34
C ILE A 391 -22.63 -3.67 0.60
N GLU A 392 -23.17 -3.48 1.80
CA GLU A 392 -24.46 -4.07 2.17
C GLU A 392 -25.59 -3.64 1.21
N PRO A 393 -26.58 -4.51 0.95
CA PRO A 393 -27.75 -4.12 0.15
C PRO A 393 -28.52 -2.97 0.80
N ASP A 394 -29.20 -2.14 -0.01
CA ASP A 394 -30.10 -1.13 0.51
C ASP A 394 -31.20 -1.77 1.38
N ASN A 395 -31.51 -1.14 2.50
CA ASN A 395 -32.52 -1.61 3.48
C ASN A 395 -32.24 -3.04 4.03
N PHE A 396 -30.96 -3.45 4.11
CA PHE A 396 -30.59 -4.77 4.61
C PHE A 396 -30.90 -4.92 6.10
N LYS A 397 -31.87 -5.82 6.44
CA LYS A 397 -32.38 -5.99 7.81
C LYS A 397 -31.47 -6.85 8.71
N LYS A 398 -30.51 -7.57 8.14
CA LYS A 398 -29.62 -8.46 8.88
C LYS A 398 -28.32 -7.75 9.20
N ASP A 399 -27.58 -8.21 10.21
CA ASP A 399 -26.23 -7.71 10.44
C ASP A 399 -25.29 -8.24 9.35
N PHE A 400 -24.81 -7.30 8.51
CA PHE A 400 -23.98 -7.62 7.34
C PHE A 400 -22.66 -8.29 7.72
N TYR A 401 -22.05 -7.88 8.83
CA TYR A 401 -20.78 -8.46 9.28
C TYR A 401 -20.87 -9.93 9.69
N LYS A 402 -22.05 -10.46 9.97
CA LYS A 402 -22.23 -11.92 10.20
C LYS A 402 -21.92 -12.77 8.96
N PHE A 403 -21.89 -12.17 7.78
CA PHE A 403 -21.55 -12.86 6.53
C PHE A 403 -20.04 -12.78 6.21
N GLU A 404 -19.26 -11.94 6.90
CA GLU A 404 -17.84 -11.68 6.63
C GLU A 404 -17.03 -12.98 6.49
N GLU A 405 -17.07 -13.85 7.48
CA GLU A 405 -16.31 -15.12 7.45
C GLU A 405 -16.70 -16.06 6.31
N ARG A 406 -17.98 -16.09 5.95
CA ARG A 406 -18.44 -16.92 4.82
C ARG A 406 -18.01 -16.33 3.49
N ILE A 407 -18.06 -15.02 3.35
CA ILE A 407 -17.60 -14.31 2.15
C ILE A 407 -16.09 -14.47 2.01
N LYS A 408 -15.30 -14.28 3.08
CA LYS A 408 -13.85 -14.51 3.10
C LYS A 408 -13.50 -15.92 2.62
N LYS A 409 -14.18 -16.95 3.12
CA LYS A 409 -13.94 -18.33 2.68
C LYS A 409 -14.20 -18.53 1.18
N ILE A 410 -15.23 -17.90 0.62
CA ILE A 410 -15.52 -17.96 -0.83
C ILE A 410 -14.36 -17.29 -1.61
N ILE A 411 -13.97 -16.08 -1.20
CA ILE A 411 -12.92 -15.30 -1.88
C ILE A 411 -11.57 -16.02 -1.77
N ASN A 412 -11.17 -16.46 -0.58
CA ASN A 412 -9.90 -17.16 -0.35
C ASN A 412 -9.82 -18.47 -1.17
N LYS A 413 -10.93 -19.20 -1.28
CA LYS A 413 -10.97 -20.41 -2.13
C LYS A 413 -10.75 -20.08 -3.61
N LEU A 414 -11.35 -18.99 -4.10
CA LEU A 414 -11.17 -18.55 -5.48
C LEU A 414 -9.77 -18.00 -5.72
N ILE A 415 -9.19 -17.29 -4.74
CA ILE A 415 -7.79 -16.80 -4.82
C ILE A 415 -6.83 -17.98 -4.98
N ILE A 416 -7.00 -19.05 -4.21
CA ILE A 416 -6.18 -20.27 -4.35
C ILE A 416 -6.42 -20.93 -5.72
N GLU A 417 -7.67 -21.04 -6.16
CA GLU A 417 -8.05 -21.65 -7.45
C GLU A 417 -7.40 -20.92 -8.63
N PHE A 418 -7.28 -19.59 -8.54
CA PHE A 418 -6.76 -18.74 -9.61
C PHE A 418 -5.33 -18.24 -9.38
N GLU A 419 -4.58 -18.82 -8.43
CA GLU A 419 -3.19 -18.47 -8.12
C GLU A 419 -2.98 -16.98 -7.78
N GLY A 420 -3.99 -16.38 -7.13
CA GLY A 420 -3.97 -14.98 -6.71
C GLY A 420 -3.32 -14.74 -5.34
N SER A 421 -3.43 -13.51 -4.85
CA SER A 421 -2.98 -13.09 -3.52
C SER A 421 -4.12 -12.49 -2.69
N ILE A 422 -4.15 -12.80 -1.39
CA ILE A 422 -5.09 -12.20 -0.43
C ILE A 422 -4.70 -10.79 -0.03
N SER A 423 -3.52 -10.35 -0.40
CA SER A 423 -3.02 -9.01 -0.10
C SER A 423 -2.12 -8.53 -1.23
N ALA A 424 -2.63 -7.59 -2.02
CA ALA A 424 -1.86 -6.95 -3.08
C ALA A 424 -0.88 -5.92 -2.50
N GLU A 425 -1.38 -5.02 -1.63
CA GLU A 425 -0.61 -3.90 -1.09
C GLU A 425 -0.58 -3.83 0.43
N HIS A 426 -1.71 -4.18 1.12
CA HIS A 426 -1.91 -3.82 2.52
C HIS A 426 -1.07 -4.61 3.52
N GLY A 427 -0.49 -5.76 3.13
CA GLY A 427 0.18 -6.69 4.03
C GLY A 427 -0.80 -7.58 4.80
N ILE A 428 -0.30 -8.25 5.83
CA ILE A 428 -1.03 -9.21 6.66
C ILE A 428 -1.44 -8.62 8.01
N GLY A 429 -0.48 -7.99 8.71
CA GLY A 429 -0.69 -7.38 10.02
C GLY A 429 -1.32 -8.33 11.03
N MET A 430 -2.31 -7.83 11.78
CA MET A 430 -3.18 -8.61 12.65
C MET A 430 -4.44 -9.10 11.92
N LEU A 431 -4.90 -8.36 10.92
CA LEU A 431 -6.21 -8.55 10.30
C LEU A 431 -6.31 -9.81 9.45
N LYS A 432 -5.27 -10.11 8.65
CA LYS A 432 -5.30 -11.18 7.65
C LYS A 432 -4.53 -12.45 8.09
N LYS A 433 -4.21 -12.61 9.38
CA LYS A 433 -3.42 -13.76 9.87
C LYS A 433 -4.05 -15.11 9.59
N ASP A 434 -5.35 -15.23 9.78
CA ASP A 434 -6.05 -16.52 9.57
C ASP A 434 -6.24 -16.79 8.08
N ASP A 435 -6.51 -15.76 7.28
CA ASP A 435 -6.54 -15.84 5.82
C ASP A 435 -5.16 -16.27 5.28
N PHE A 436 -4.07 -15.68 5.77
CA PHE A 436 -2.71 -16.04 5.41
C PHE A 436 -2.41 -17.52 5.72
N LYS A 437 -2.76 -18.02 6.90
CA LYS A 437 -2.57 -19.43 7.28
C LYS A 437 -3.37 -20.40 6.40
N SER A 438 -4.55 -19.98 5.95
CA SER A 438 -5.44 -20.82 5.15
C SER A 438 -5.12 -20.82 3.65
N THR A 439 -4.44 -19.77 3.16
CA THR A 439 -4.17 -19.63 1.72
C THR A 439 -2.70 -19.90 1.34
N LYS A 440 -1.77 -19.64 2.26
CA LYS A 440 -0.33 -19.77 2.00
C LYS A 440 0.16 -21.21 2.24
N ASN A 441 1.11 -21.66 1.43
CA ASN A 441 1.71 -22.98 1.59
C ASN A 441 2.34 -23.14 2.99
N ILE A 442 1.98 -24.22 3.69
CA ILE A 442 2.46 -24.50 5.06
C ILE A 442 3.99 -24.61 5.16
N ARG A 443 4.66 -25.09 4.08
CA ARG A 443 6.12 -25.18 4.04
C ARG A 443 6.77 -23.81 3.99
N GLU A 444 6.18 -22.86 3.21
CA GLU A 444 6.62 -21.45 3.18
C GLU A 444 6.43 -20.80 4.54
N ILE A 445 5.27 -20.98 5.19
CA ILE A 445 5.01 -20.43 6.53
C ILE A 445 6.03 -20.94 7.54
N LYS A 446 6.38 -22.24 7.49
CA LYS A 446 7.41 -22.82 8.36
C LYS A 446 8.79 -22.17 8.11
N LEU A 447 9.16 -21.92 6.84
CA LEU A 447 10.41 -21.28 6.50
C LEU A 447 10.44 -19.82 6.96
N MET A 448 9.38 -19.05 6.71
CA MET A 448 9.24 -17.66 7.20
C MET A 448 9.39 -17.57 8.72
N LYS A 449 8.80 -18.52 9.47
CA LYS A 449 8.97 -18.59 10.93
C LYS A 449 10.41 -18.88 11.36
N LYS A 450 11.14 -19.71 10.61
CA LYS A 450 12.58 -19.95 10.85
C LYS A 450 13.40 -18.68 10.60
N ILE A 451 13.09 -17.93 9.53
CA ILE A 451 13.71 -16.63 9.24
C ILE A 451 13.42 -15.63 10.37
N LYS A 452 12.15 -15.52 10.79
CA LYS A 452 11.79 -14.68 11.95
C LYS A 452 12.61 -15.03 13.19
N ASN A 453 12.72 -16.32 13.49
CA ASN A 453 13.45 -16.79 14.67
C ASN A 453 14.96 -16.52 14.58
N LEU A 454 15.54 -16.59 13.37
CA LEU A 454 16.94 -16.25 13.13
C LEU A 454 17.25 -14.77 13.45
N PHE A 455 16.36 -13.85 13.02
CA PHE A 455 16.56 -12.41 13.23
C PHE A 455 16.04 -11.91 14.58
N ASP A 456 15.11 -12.60 15.22
CA ASP A 456 14.45 -12.18 16.46
C ASP A 456 14.10 -13.40 17.33
N GLU A 457 15.10 -14.04 17.90
CA GLU A 457 14.97 -15.24 18.74
C GLU A 457 13.98 -15.06 19.89
N LYS A 458 13.98 -13.88 20.54
CA LYS A 458 13.10 -13.57 21.68
C LYS A 458 11.71 -13.08 21.26
N ASN A 459 11.48 -12.95 19.95
CA ASN A 459 10.22 -12.45 19.38
C ASN A 459 9.76 -11.13 20.02
N ILE A 460 10.67 -10.14 20.06
CA ILE A 460 10.42 -8.81 20.61
C ILE A 460 9.96 -7.78 19.57
N LEU A 461 10.23 -8.01 18.28
CA LEU A 461 9.90 -7.09 17.21
C LEU A 461 8.53 -7.42 16.60
N ASN A 462 7.63 -6.47 16.69
CA ASN A 462 6.27 -6.48 16.15
C ASN A 462 5.53 -7.81 16.35
N LYS A 463 5.59 -8.31 17.58
CA LYS A 463 4.96 -9.57 17.98
C LYS A 463 3.47 -9.57 17.67
N ASP A 464 2.94 -10.74 17.36
CA ASP A 464 1.53 -10.99 17.00
C ASP A 464 1.11 -10.42 15.62
N LYS A 465 2.07 -10.03 14.76
CA LYS A 465 1.83 -9.68 13.36
C LYS A 465 2.28 -10.81 12.44
N ILE A 466 1.65 -10.94 11.31
CA ILE A 466 1.89 -11.94 10.25
C ILE A 466 1.58 -13.38 10.71
N PHE A 467 2.12 -13.85 11.83
CA PHE A 467 2.01 -15.25 12.32
C PHE A 467 1.14 -15.40 13.55
#